data_559d806fd53d65059e6292dcaadeaa01
#
_entry.id   559d806fd53d65059e6292dcaadeaa01
#
_cell.length_a   1.000
_cell.length_b   1.000
_cell.length_c   1.000
_cell.angle_alpha   90.00
_cell.angle_beta   90.00
_cell.angle_gamma   90.00
#
_symmetry.space_group_name_H-M   'P 1'
#
loop_
_entity.id
_entity.type
_entity.pdbx_description
1 polymer ?
#
loop_
_entity_poly.entity_id
_entity_poly.type
_entity_poly.pdbx_seq_one_letter_code
_entity_poly.pdbx_strand_id
1 'polypeptide(L)'
;MKIKSSVLFLLSSVFLASCAVRAAEDPLAGEPEGERVALWPEGKIPGVEEHQYNSPFIEWFTPSNKTTDAVLVLAPGGGYERCYWAIGGHLSHGLRDFLLAKGMTVVRLHYRTPRPKLVEKHITAWQDAQRAVRLVRAGAAAHGVSPNKIGFYGYSAGGHLTLLMALSSQTQTYEPIDEVDALPCNVNWAAPAYPAYVLTNKGEIVPEFKFDSRTCPLFLMHGDADSFSSIASVKVYEKLHSMRIPAEMHVFAKRDHDFRSMGSAKGVFTTWHSLLWEWLVQMGICRNTDWIAKGKGALVMSFDDRNFVAWENAAPLFRKYDARVTFFFCGVLDDQAKKSLSWLSHHNGHSIGLHGLGHRNADSAVASMGAVEYWTKEIAPQLEACRAAGLNITSFAYPNCQFTGETDELFRTNGFKHVRGGLLDVTPYDPKGEKRAGLRPVHTVDKAFIPAKELQNRFRLDTALVGESYNTDIEDILKCVRRCAERNEVFVLTSHGIAPGAKSINMKTEWLESILATAKECGVAVIGFDEL
;
A
#
# COMPACT_ATOMS: atom_id res chain seq x y z
N MET A 1 62.95 -82.60 -12.36
CA MET A 1 62.20 -82.04 -11.24
C MET A 1 61.71 -80.70 -11.70
N LYS A 2 60.39 -80.59 -11.97
CA LYS A 2 59.80 -79.46 -12.68
C LYS A 2 59.30 -78.47 -11.62
N ILE A 3 59.70 -77.23 -11.70
CA ILE A 3 59.16 -76.09 -10.95
C ILE A 3 58.32 -75.26 -11.91
N LYS A 4 57.07 -75.20 -11.65
CA LYS A 4 56.11 -74.35 -12.35
C LYS A 4 56.05 -72.95 -11.75
N SER A 5 56.38 -71.93 -12.53
CA SER A 5 56.18 -70.53 -12.20
C SER A 5 54.72 -70.15 -12.47
N SER A 6 54.01 -69.70 -11.43
CA SER A 6 52.72 -69.08 -11.59
C SER A 6 52.88 -67.56 -11.50
N VAL A 7 52.58 -66.89 -12.59
CA VAL A 7 52.54 -65.43 -12.64
C VAL A 7 51.17 -64.97 -12.13
N LEU A 8 51.18 -64.22 -11.07
CA LEU A 8 50.00 -63.61 -10.46
C LEU A 8 49.77 -62.25 -11.12
N PHE A 9 48.68 -62.11 -11.90
CA PHE A 9 48.22 -60.85 -12.42
C PHE A 9 47.46 -60.13 -11.29
N LEU A 10 48.01 -59.01 -10.80
CA LEU A 10 47.30 -58.04 -9.96
C LEU A 10 46.49 -57.11 -10.89
N LEU A 11 45.20 -57.28 -10.92
CA LEU A 11 44.27 -56.30 -11.46
C LEU A 11 44.08 -55.20 -10.40
N SER A 12 44.68 -54.03 -10.64
CA SER A 12 44.38 -52.80 -9.92
C SER A 12 43.03 -52.24 -10.39
N SER A 13 41.96 -52.50 -9.66
CA SER A 13 40.67 -51.82 -9.80
C SER A 13 40.81 -50.37 -9.33
N VAL A 14 40.93 -49.47 -10.28
CA VAL A 14 40.77 -48.02 -10.03
C VAL A 14 39.30 -47.79 -9.71
N PHE A 15 39.01 -47.58 -8.45
CA PHE A 15 37.72 -47.03 -8.02
C PHE A 15 37.63 -45.57 -8.51
N LEU A 16 36.97 -45.35 -9.62
CA LEU A 16 36.44 -44.06 -9.99
C LEU A 16 35.29 -43.74 -8.99
N ALA A 17 35.64 -43.02 -7.93
CA ALA A 17 34.68 -42.36 -7.11
C ALA A 17 34.04 -41.25 -7.97
N SER A 18 32.89 -41.57 -8.59
CA SER A 18 32.03 -40.55 -9.13
C SER A 18 31.54 -39.70 -7.96
N CYS A 19 32.14 -38.52 -7.76
CA CYS A 19 31.48 -37.46 -7.01
C CYS A 19 30.21 -37.10 -7.79
N ALA A 20 29.13 -37.78 -7.44
CA ALA A 20 27.81 -37.27 -7.74
C ALA A 20 27.68 -35.96 -6.97
N VAL A 21 27.84 -34.85 -7.69
CA VAL A 21 27.37 -33.55 -7.22
C VAL A 21 25.88 -33.77 -6.95
N ARG A 22 25.53 -33.92 -5.67
CA ARG A 22 24.12 -33.86 -5.27
C ARG A 22 23.61 -32.54 -5.81
N ALA A 23 22.71 -32.58 -6.80
CA ALA A 23 21.89 -31.46 -7.15
C ALA A 23 21.33 -30.93 -5.82
N ALA A 24 21.61 -29.69 -5.48
CA ALA A 24 21.05 -29.07 -4.31
C ALA A 24 19.55 -29.24 -4.42
N GLU A 25 18.94 -29.89 -3.42
CA GLU A 25 17.49 -30.01 -3.36
C GLU A 25 16.89 -28.62 -3.56
N ASP A 26 15.95 -28.49 -4.49
CA ASP A 26 15.25 -27.22 -4.72
C ASP A 26 14.64 -26.77 -3.38
N PRO A 27 15.09 -25.66 -2.80
CA PRO A 27 14.60 -25.21 -1.50
C PRO A 27 13.11 -24.87 -1.51
N LEU A 28 12.47 -24.93 -2.67
CA LEU A 28 11.04 -24.71 -2.91
C LEU A 28 10.29 -25.99 -3.26
N ALA A 29 10.95 -27.16 -3.23
CA ALA A 29 10.30 -28.43 -3.53
C ALA A 29 9.08 -28.66 -2.59
N GLY A 30 7.89 -28.85 -3.20
CA GLY A 30 6.62 -29.04 -2.48
C GLY A 30 5.87 -27.74 -2.15
N GLU A 31 6.39 -26.56 -2.49
CA GLU A 31 5.69 -25.29 -2.38
C GLU A 31 4.78 -25.05 -3.59
N PRO A 32 3.65 -24.31 -3.43
CA PRO A 32 2.89 -23.82 -4.57
C PRO A 32 3.79 -23.05 -5.53
N GLU A 33 3.76 -23.40 -6.79
CA GLU A 33 4.51 -22.70 -7.84
C GLU A 33 3.71 -21.51 -8.35
N GLY A 34 4.37 -20.34 -8.39
CA GLY A 34 3.88 -19.15 -9.04
C GLY A 34 4.40 -19.02 -10.48
N GLU A 35 4.03 -17.95 -11.14
CA GLU A 35 4.57 -17.61 -12.46
C GLU A 35 6.00 -17.10 -12.32
N ARG A 36 6.99 -17.83 -12.85
CA ARG A 36 8.42 -17.50 -12.75
C ARG A 36 8.89 -16.66 -13.93
N VAL A 37 9.63 -15.58 -13.63
CA VAL A 37 10.26 -14.71 -14.61
C VAL A 37 11.74 -14.56 -14.27
N ALA A 38 12.64 -14.93 -15.19
CA ALA A 38 14.08 -14.73 -15.02
C ALA A 38 14.41 -13.25 -14.83
N LEU A 39 15.31 -12.91 -13.91
CA LEU A 39 15.70 -11.52 -13.69
C LEU A 39 16.47 -10.93 -14.86
N TRP A 40 17.35 -11.70 -15.45
CA TRP A 40 18.29 -11.23 -16.46
C TRP A 40 18.11 -11.97 -17.78
N PRO A 41 18.25 -11.29 -18.91
CA PRO A 41 18.36 -11.95 -20.21
C PRO A 41 19.56 -12.91 -20.21
N GLU A 42 19.45 -13.96 -21.02
CA GLU A 42 20.52 -14.97 -21.14
C GLU A 42 21.86 -14.31 -21.49
N GLY A 43 22.91 -14.66 -20.74
CA GLY A 43 24.25 -14.16 -20.93
C GLY A 43 24.49 -12.70 -20.51
N LYS A 44 23.50 -12.02 -19.90
CA LYS A 44 23.60 -10.59 -19.52
C LYS A 44 23.51 -10.35 -18.01
N ILE A 45 23.95 -11.29 -17.20
CA ILE A 45 23.98 -11.10 -15.73
C ILE A 45 25.10 -10.15 -15.36
N PRO A 46 24.85 -9.01 -14.68
CA PRO A 46 25.88 -8.03 -14.35
C PRO A 46 26.82 -8.54 -13.25
N GLY A 47 28.10 -8.15 -13.31
CA GLY A 47 29.08 -8.41 -12.25
C GLY A 47 29.41 -9.88 -12.03
N VAL A 48 29.33 -10.71 -13.06
CA VAL A 48 29.66 -12.13 -12.97
C VAL A 48 31.18 -12.28 -13.00
N GLU A 49 31.77 -12.46 -11.85
CA GLU A 49 32.99 -13.19 -11.71
C GLU A 49 32.66 -14.69 -11.77
N GLU A 50 33.65 -15.56 -12.00
CA GLU A 50 33.56 -17.02 -12.18
C GLU A 50 32.83 -17.81 -11.06
N HIS A 51 31.76 -17.30 -10.52
CA HIS A 51 30.96 -17.96 -9.50
C HIS A 51 29.73 -18.62 -10.12
N GLN A 52 29.53 -19.88 -9.79
CA GLN A 52 28.28 -20.58 -10.04
C GLN A 52 27.22 -20.02 -9.06
N TYR A 53 26.50 -19.02 -9.50
CA TYR A 53 25.30 -18.57 -8.80
C TYR A 53 24.09 -19.44 -9.18
N ASN A 54 23.13 -19.55 -8.27
CA ASN A 54 21.78 -19.97 -8.65
C ASN A 54 21.21 -18.99 -9.69
N SER A 55 20.37 -19.46 -10.58
CA SER A 55 19.67 -18.60 -11.54
C SER A 55 18.66 -17.72 -10.81
N PRO A 56 18.82 -16.37 -10.81
CA PRO A 56 17.92 -15.48 -10.09
C PRO A 56 16.63 -15.26 -10.87
N PHE A 57 15.50 -15.24 -10.16
CA PHE A 57 14.18 -15.03 -10.75
C PHE A 57 13.22 -14.36 -9.76
N ILE A 58 12.14 -13.83 -10.28
CA ILE A 58 10.95 -13.49 -9.49
C ILE A 58 9.85 -14.49 -9.75
N GLU A 59 8.97 -14.66 -8.77
CA GLU A 59 7.85 -15.58 -8.85
C GLU A 59 6.58 -14.90 -8.34
N TRP A 60 5.58 -14.77 -9.21
CA TRP A 60 4.34 -14.08 -8.94
C TRP A 60 3.30 -15.01 -8.33
N PHE A 61 2.66 -14.56 -7.28
CA PHE A 61 1.51 -15.19 -6.65
C PHE A 61 0.33 -14.21 -6.68
N THR A 62 -0.68 -14.55 -7.47
CA THR A 62 -1.87 -13.71 -7.61
C THR A 62 -3.00 -14.26 -6.74
N PRO A 63 -3.64 -13.43 -5.90
CA PRO A 63 -4.76 -13.88 -5.07
C PRO A 63 -5.98 -14.20 -5.93
N SER A 64 -6.76 -15.20 -5.53
CA SER A 64 -8.02 -15.56 -6.21
C SER A 64 -9.09 -14.47 -6.07
N ASN A 65 -9.06 -13.72 -4.97
CA ASN A 65 -9.93 -12.57 -4.72
C ASN A 65 -9.07 -11.34 -4.47
N LYS A 66 -8.79 -10.57 -5.52
CA LYS A 66 -7.96 -9.38 -5.45
C LYS A 66 -8.74 -8.21 -4.84
N THR A 67 -8.26 -7.66 -3.72
CA THR A 67 -8.90 -6.54 -3.02
C THR A 67 -8.06 -5.27 -3.06
N THR A 68 -6.80 -5.35 -3.48
CA THR A 68 -5.88 -4.21 -3.58
C THR A 68 -5.02 -4.31 -4.84
N ASP A 69 -4.62 -3.18 -5.36
CA ASP A 69 -3.64 -3.05 -6.45
C ASP A 69 -2.19 -2.93 -5.93
N ALA A 70 -1.98 -3.03 -4.62
CA ALA A 70 -0.64 -3.11 -4.04
C ALA A 70 0.01 -4.48 -4.30
N VAL A 71 1.34 -4.48 -4.38
CA VAL A 71 2.15 -5.70 -4.55
C VAL A 71 3.34 -5.66 -3.59
N LEU A 72 3.67 -6.81 -3.01
CA LEU A 72 4.83 -6.97 -2.15
C LEU A 72 5.90 -7.80 -2.84
N VAL A 73 7.13 -7.29 -2.95
CA VAL A 73 8.32 -8.08 -3.28
C VAL A 73 8.91 -8.62 -1.98
N LEU A 74 9.00 -9.94 -1.86
CA LEU A 74 9.49 -10.64 -0.68
C LEU A 74 10.88 -11.21 -0.93
N ALA A 75 11.88 -10.79 -0.13
CA ALA A 75 13.26 -11.23 -0.19
C ALA A 75 13.65 -12.06 1.05
N PRO A 76 14.22 -13.26 0.89
CA PRO A 76 14.55 -14.13 2.02
C PRO A 76 15.81 -13.67 2.76
N GLY A 77 15.97 -14.13 4.00
CA GLY A 77 17.24 -14.11 4.72
C GLY A 77 18.20 -15.21 4.26
N GLY A 78 19.26 -15.44 5.03
CA GLY A 78 20.26 -16.48 4.80
C GLY A 78 21.69 -15.95 4.64
N GLY A 79 21.98 -14.75 5.17
CA GLY A 79 23.32 -14.15 5.21
C GLY A 79 23.92 -13.81 3.85
N TYR A 80 23.10 -13.76 2.81
CA TYR A 80 23.50 -13.72 1.40
C TYR A 80 24.23 -14.97 0.89
N GLU A 81 24.37 -16.01 1.74
CA GLU A 81 24.96 -17.29 1.33
C GLU A 81 23.93 -18.21 0.66
N ARG A 82 22.67 -18.01 0.96
CA ARG A 82 21.56 -18.78 0.42
C ARG A 82 20.24 -18.01 0.54
N CYS A 83 19.28 -18.35 -0.29
CA CYS A 83 17.90 -17.93 -0.13
C CYS A 83 17.20 -18.89 0.83
N TYR A 84 17.00 -18.48 2.07
CA TYR A 84 16.51 -19.37 3.12
C TYR A 84 15.00 -19.21 3.33
N TRP A 85 14.23 -19.92 2.54
CA TRP A 85 12.75 -19.85 2.56
C TRP A 85 12.11 -20.66 3.70
N ALA A 86 12.77 -21.73 4.15
CA ALA A 86 12.21 -22.70 5.09
C ALA A 86 12.27 -22.30 6.57
N ILE A 87 13.02 -21.27 6.95
CA ILE A 87 13.05 -20.83 8.35
C ILE A 87 11.76 -20.11 8.69
N GLY A 88 11.04 -20.71 9.63
CA GLY A 88 9.83 -20.13 10.18
C GLY A 88 8.83 -19.80 9.09
N GLY A 89 8.00 -20.75 8.68
CA GLY A 89 6.98 -20.57 7.64
C GLY A 89 6.17 -19.27 7.74
N HIS A 90 6.14 -18.64 8.94
CA HIS A 90 5.48 -17.38 9.19
C HIS A 90 6.19 -16.14 8.60
N LEU A 91 7.51 -16.21 8.32
CA LEU A 91 8.28 -15.06 7.81
C LEU A 91 8.24 -14.94 6.29
N SER A 92 8.02 -16.05 5.60
CA SER A 92 7.96 -16.10 4.14
C SER A 92 6.62 -16.63 3.64
N HIS A 93 6.38 -17.93 3.79
CA HIS A 93 5.16 -18.57 3.30
C HIS A 93 3.93 -18.11 4.08
N GLY A 94 4.02 -18.00 5.39
CA GLY A 94 2.91 -17.54 6.23
C GLY A 94 2.53 -16.07 5.94
N LEU A 95 3.50 -15.19 5.68
CA LEU A 95 3.21 -13.83 5.25
C LEU A 95 2.61 -13.80 3.85
N ARG A 96 3.20 -14.56 2.90
CA ARG A 96 2.65 -14.70 1.55
C ARG A 96 1.18 -15.12 1.61
N ASP A 97 0.89 -16.21 2.31
CA ASP A 97 -0.45 -16.79 2.37
C ASP A 97 -1.44 -15.85 3.06
N PHE A 98 -1.00 -15.16 4.12
CA PHE A 98 -1.78 -14.12 4.78
C PHE A 98 -2.14 -12.97 3.84
N LEU A 99 -1.16 -12.45 3.07
CA LEU A 99 -1.40 -11.34 2.14
C LEU A 99 -2.24 -11.77 0.94
N LEU A 100 -2.05 -12.97 0.42
CA LEU A 100 -2.92 -13.54 -0.62
C LEU A 100 -4.36 -13.69 -0.13
N ALA A 101 -4.56 -14.15 1.11
CA ALA A 101 -5.89 -14.23 1.73
C ALA A 101 -6.53 -12.84 1.91
N LYS A 102 -5.70 -11.80 2.12
CA LYS A 102 -6.13 -10.40 2.15
C LYS A 102 -6.31 -9.78 0.76
N GLY A 103 -6.06 -10.53 -0.31
CA GLY A 103 -6.24 -10.09 -1.69
C GLY A 103 -5.09 -9.25 -2.27
N MET A 104 -3.90 -9.28 -1.66
CA MET A 104 -2.69 -8.63 -2.16
C MET A 104 -1.85 -9.60 -2.99
N THR A 105 -1.34 -9.14 -4.13
CA THR A 105 -0.35 -9.86 -4.94
C THR A 105 1.00 -9.89 -4.22
N VAL A 106 1.66 -11.04 -4.23
CA VAL A 106 3.00 -11.22 -3.67
C VAL A 106 3.96 -11.70 -4.76
N VAL A 107 5.16 -11.14 -4.79
CA VAL A 107 6.23 -11.54 -5.69
C VAL A 107 7.41 -12.02 -4.85
N ARG A 108 7.82 -13.25 -4.99
CA ARG A 108 8.97 -13.83 -4.33
C ARG A 108 10.23 -13.52 -5.14
N LEU A 109 11.25 -12.96 -4.52
CA LEU A 109 12.55 -12.71 -5.15
C LEU A 109 13.55 -13.79 -4.77
N HIS A 110 14.00 -14.54 -5.73
CA HIS A 110 15.11 -15.47 -5.61
C HIS A 110 16.38 -14.82 -6.15
N TYR A 111 17.12 -14.14 -5.28
CA TYR A 111 18.35 -13.42 -5.66
C TYR A 111 19.57 -14.33 -5.73
N ARG A 112 20.64 -13.89 -6.39
CA ARG A 112 21.88 -14.64 -6.54
C ARG A 112 22.54 -14.97 -5.20
N THR A 113 22.85 -16.25 -5.02
CA THR A 113 23.63 -16.80 -3.90
C THR A 113 24.60 -17.87 -4.43
N PRO A 114 25.72 -18.12 -3.71
CA PRO A 114 26.19 -17.46 -2.51
C PRO A 114 26.70 -16.04 -2.76
N ARG A 115 26.92 -15.27 -1.69
CA ARG A 115 27.47 -13.90 -1.80
C ARG A 115 28.83 -13.89 -2.48
N PRO A 116 29.18 -12.80 -3.19
CA PRO A 116 30.50 -12.66 -3.81
C PRO A 116 31.62 -12.57 -2.75
N LYS A 117 32.84 -12.98 -3.11
CA LYS A 117 33.98 -12.96 -2.21
C LYS A 117 34.89 -11.72 -2.38
N LEU A 118 34.88 -11.13 -3.58
CA LEU A 118 35.80 -10.06 -3.96
C LEU A 118 35.19 -8.65 -3.86
N VAL A 119 33.88 -8.56 -3.65
CA VAL A 119 33.15 -7.30 -3.50
C VAL A 119 32.26 -7.36 -2.26
N GLU A 120 31.60 -6.26 -1.94
CA GLU A 120 30.67 -6.20 -0.82
C GLU A 120 29.59 -7.28 -0.93
N LYS A 121 29.35 -7.99 0.16
CA LYS A 121 28.48 -9.19 0.24
C LYS A 121 27.06 -8.99 -0.30
N HIS A 122 26.54 -7.76 -0.31
CA HIS A 122 25.17 -7.45 -0.70
C HIS A 122 25.03 -7.03 -2.18
N ILE A 123 26.14 -6.79 -2.91
CA ILE A 123 26.10 -6.15 -4.24
C ILE A 123 25.27 -6.94 -5.24
N THR A 124 25.51 -8.25 -5.39
CA THR A 124 24.78 -9.07 -6.38
C THR A 124 23.29 -9.17 -6.03
N ALA A 125 22.97 -9.36 -4.74
CA ALA A 125 21.59 -9.39 -4.28
C ALA A 125 20.89 -8.01 -4.47
N TRP A 126 21.62 -6.91 -4.32
CA TRP A 126 21.08 -5.56 -4.52
C TRP A 126 20.83 -5.27 -6.01
N GLN A 127 21.72 -5.68 -6.90
CA GLN A 127 21.49 -5.65 -8.35
C GLN A 127 20.22 -6.41 -8.71
N ASP A 128 20.08 -7.63 -8.20
CA ASP A 128 18.91 -8.48 -8.43
C ASP A 128 17.61 -7.86 -7.87
N ALA A 129 17.67 -7.25 -6.69
CA ALA A 129 16.52 -6.56 -6.09
C ALA A 129 16.09 -5.33 -6.91
N GLN A 130 17.03 -4.51 -7.39
CA GLN A 130 16.73 -3.38 -8.26
C GLN A 130 16.08 -3.85 -9.57
N ARG A 131 16.62 -4.91 -10.18
CA ARG A 131 16.05 -5.51 -11.40
C ARG A 131 14.67 -6.10 -11.14
N ALA A 132 14.47 -6.79 -10.02
CA ALA A 132 13.18 -7.36 -9.64
C ALA A 132 12.09 -6.28 -9.54
N VAL A 133 12.36 -5.17 -8.86
CA VAL A 133 11.40 -4.06 -8.75
C VAL A 133 11.07 -3.44 -10.10
N ARG A 134 12.06 -3.32 -11.02
CA ARG A 134 11.83 -2.86 -12.38
C ARG A 134 10.95 -3.82 -13.18
N LEU A 135 11.19 -5.13 -13.10
CA LEU A 135 10.35 -6.16 -13.73
C LEU A 135 8.93 -6.16 -13.17
N VAL A 136 8.77 -6.04 -11.86
CA VAL A 136 7.45 -5.91 -11.23
C VAL A 136 6.72 -4.67 -11.73
N ARG A 137 7.42 -3.56 -11.88
CA ARG A 137 6.84 -2.32 -12.41
C ARG A 137 6.48 -2.43 -13.88
N ALA A 138 7.30 -3.09 -14.69
CA ALA A 138 7.01 -3.37 -16.10
C ALA A 138 5.80 -4.29 -16.28
N GLY A 139 5.69 -5.34 -15.45
CA GLY A 139 4.59 -6.29 -15.47
C GLY A 139 3.32 -5.83 -14.76
N ALA A 140 3.32 -4.65 -14.15
CA ALA A 140 2.25 -4.19 -13.26
C ALA A 140 0.85 -4.25 -13.89
N ALA A 141 0.70 -3.79 -15.12
CA ALA A 141 -0.58 -3.80 -15.84
C ALA A 141 -1.09 -5.22 -16.12
N ALA A 142 -0.21 -6.13 -16.53
CA ALA A 142 -0.56 -7.53 -16.85
C ALA A 142 -1.05 -8.28 -15.59
N HIS A 143 -0.47 -7.95 -14.43
CA HIS A 143 -0.85 -8.55 -13.16
C HIS A 143 -1.89 -7.73 -12.38
N GLY A 144 -2.45 -6.66 -12.98
CA GLY A 144 -3.48 -5.79 -12.36
C GLY A 144 -3.01 -5.15 -11.06
N VAL A 145 -1.73 -4.83 -10.91
CA VAL A 145 -1.17 -4.10 -9.76
C VAL A 145 -0.76 -2.68 -10.16
N SER A 146 -0.62 -1.80 -9.18
CA SER A 146 -0.17 -0.43 -9.42
C SER A 146 1.35 -0.35 -9.47
N PRO A 147 1.96 0.26 -10.50
CA PRO A 147 3.40 0.51 -10.54
C PRO A 147 3.87 1.48 -9.43
N ASN A 148 2.92 2.16 -8.75
CA ASN A 148 3.16 3.14 -7.69
C ASN A 148 2.77 2.62 -6.30
N LYS A 149 2.52 1.29 -6.15
CA LYS A 149 2.22 0.65 -4.86
C LYS A 149 3.06 -0.61 -4.65
N ILE A 150 4.31 -0.57 -5.06
CA ILE A 150 5.27 -1.68 -4.91
C ILE A 150 5.91 -1.58 -3.53
N GLY A 151 5.72 -2.58 -2.71
CA GLY A 151 6.39 -2.74 -1.43
C GLY A 151 7.57 -3.71 -1.49
N PHE A 152 8.46 -3.60 -0.52
CA PHE A 152 9.57 -4.53 -0.38
C PHE A 152 9.67 -5.01 1.09
N TYR A 153 9.69 -6.32 1.27
CA TYR A 153 9.83 -6.95 2.57
C TYR A 153 10.97 -7.95 2.53
N GLY A 154 11.71 -8.05 3.61
CA GLY A 154 12.67 -9.11 3.83
C GLY A 154 13.08 -9.22 5.28
N TYR A 155 13.71 -10.33 5.63
CA TYR A 155 14.13 -10.64 6.98
C TYR A 155 15.62 -10.95 7.04
N SER A 156 16.30 -10.60 8.14
CA SER A 156 17.74 -10.81 8.34
C SER A 156 18.58 -10.12 7.24
N ALA A 157 19.35 -10.86 6.43
CA ALA A 157 20.02 -10.33 5.24
C ALA A 157 19.02 -9.75 4.22
N GLY A 158 17.85 -10.37 4.04
CA GLY A 158 16.74 -9.79 3.26
C GLY A 158 16.21 -8.49 3.87
N GLY A 159 16.23 -8.36 5.19
CA GLY A 159 15.91 -7.11 5.89
C GLY A 159 16.92 -5.99 5.60
N HIS A 160 18.20 -6.31 5.55
CA HIS A 160 19.24 -5.40 5.08
C HIS A 160 19.00 -4.98 3.61
N LEU A 161 18.69 -5.95 2.74
CA LEU A 161 18.37 -5.69 1.34
C LEU A 161 17.12 -4.79 1.22
N THR A 162 16.12 -4.99 2.09
CA THR A 162 14.94 -4.13 2.18
C THR A 162 15.31 -2.69 2.51
N LEU A 163 16.23 -2.48 3.46
CA LEU A 163 16.74 -1.14 3.78
C LEU A 163 17.51 -0.52 2.61
N LEU A 164 18.33 -1.28 1.88
CA LEU A 164 18.99 -0.78 0.67
C LEU A 164 17.98 -0.31 -0.38
N MET A 165 16.91 -1.06 -0.61
CA MET A 165 15.84 -0.69 -1.56
C MET A 165 15.04 0.52 -1.11
N ALA A 166 14.80 0.66 0.20
CA ALA A 166 14.03 1.77 0.77
C ALA A 166 14.81 3.09 0.86
N LEU A 167 16.10 3.00 1.18
CA LEU A 167 16.94 4.15 1.54
C LEU A 167 17.91 4.57 0.43
N SER A 168 18.27 3.65 -0.47
CA SER A 168 19.41 3.84 -1.41
C SER A 168 19.05 3.51 -2.86
N SER A 169 17.79 3.61 -3.24
CA SER A 169 17.32 3.34 -4.61
C SER A 169 17.95 4.26 -5.68
N GLN A 170 18.54 5.39 -5.27
CA GLN A 170 19.29 6.32 -6.12
C GLN A 170 20.65 5.79 -6.53
N THR A 171 21.19 4.80 -5.84
CA THR A 171 22.49 4.22 -6.16
C THR A 171 22.33 3.25 -7.32
N GLN A 172 22.98 3.53 -8.44
CA GLN A 172 23.04 2.61 -9.56
C GLN A 172 24.04 1.49 -9.22
N THR A 173 23.58 0.24 -9.24
CA THR A 173 24.41 -0.92 -8.86
C THR A 173 24.92 -1.71 -10.06
N TYR A 174 24.38 -1.45 -11.26
CA TYR A 174 24.79 -2.07 -12.53
C TYR A 174 24.47 -1.16 -13.71
N GLU A 175 25.15 -1.37 -14.84
CA GLU A 175 24.86 -0.66 -16.08
C GLU A 175 23.56 -1.18 -16.71
N PRO A 176 22.70 -0.32 -17.27
CA PRO A 176 21.45 -0.72 -17.93
C PRO A 176 21.69 -1.76 -19.04
N ILE A 177 20.84 -2.78 -19.09
CA ILE A 177 20.95 -3.92 -20.01
C ILE A 177 19.90 -3.89 -21.10
N ASP A 178 18.69 -3.44 -20.77
CA ASP A 178 17.54 -3.36 -21.67
C ASP A 178 16.56 -2.24 -21.26
N GLU A 179 15.44 -2.14 -21.96
CA GLU A 179 14.40 -1.12 -21.73
C GLU A 179 13.78 -1.16 -20.32
N VAL A 180 13.76 -2.32 -19.68
CA VAL A 180 13.24 -2.45 -18.31
C VAL A 180 14.07 -1.64 -17.32
N ASP A 181 15.36 -1.46 -17.60
CA ASP A 181 16.28 -0.72 -16.74
C ASP A 181 16.11 0.81 -16.82
N ALA A 182 15.33 1.29 -17.79
CA ALA A 182 14.88 2.69 -17.82
C ALA A 182 13.80 2.99 -16.76
N LEU A 183 13.13 1.95 -16.22
CA LEU A 183 12.15 2.12 -15.16
C LEU A 183 12.82 2.38 -13.80
N PRO A 184 12.19 3.17 -12.92
CA PRO A 184 12.73 3.41 -11.59
C PRO A 184 12.68 2.14 -10.73
N CYS A 185 13.72 1.92 -9.90
CA CYS A 185 13.78 0.79 -8.97
C CYS A 185 13.39 1.14 -7.52
N ASN A 186 12.97 2.37 -7.25
CA ASN A 186 12.49 2.77 -5.94
C ASN A 186 11.21 2.01 -5.57
N VAL A 187 11.05 1.72 -4.28
CA VAL A 187 9.84 1.12 -3.72
C VAL A 187 8.98 2.21 -3.08
N ASN A 188 7.68 1.93 -2.94
CA ASN A 188 6.70 2.89 -2.42
C ASN A 188 6.52 2.76 -0.90
N TRP A 189 6.87 1.61 -0.35
CA TRP A 189 6.88 1.30 1.07
C TRP A 189 7.80 0.12 1.34
N ALA A 190 8.25 -0.06 2.58
CA ALA A 190 9.14 -1.16 2.93
C ALA A 190 8.89 -1.68 4.35
N ALA A 191 9.16 -2.98 4.54
CA ALA A 191 8.97 -3.64 5.82
C ALA A 191 10.17 -4.54 6.17
N PRO A 192 11.29 -3.97 6.67
CA PRO A 192 12.44 -4.76 7.10
C PRO A 192 12.17 -5.46 8.43
N ALA A 193 12.29 -6.79 8.46
CA ALA A 193 12.21 -7.59 9.66
C ALA A 193 13.61 -7.94 10.18
N TYR A 194 13.90 -7.60 11.43
CA TYR A 194 15.19 -7.82 12.11
C TYR A 194 16.40 -7.74 11.16
N PRO A 195 16.61 -6.58 10.51
CA PRO A 195 17.64 -6.43 9.51
C PRO A 195 19.05 -6.65 10.13
N ALA A 196 19.84 -7.52 9.48
CA ALA A 196 21.25 -7.71 9.82
C ALA A 196 22.11 -6.60 9.21
N TYR A 197 23.35 -6.47 9.64
CA TYR A 197 24.40 -5.62 9.02
C TYR A 197 24.07 -4.12 8.92
N VAL A 198 23.21 -3.60 9.79
CA VAL A 198 22.76 -2.20 9.75
C VAL A 198 23.79 -1.25 10.36
N LEU A 199 24.58 -1.73 11.32
CA LEU A 199 25.54 -0.92 12.05
C LEU A 199 26.98 -1.35 11.76
N THR A 200 27.86 -0.35 11.72
CA THR A 200 29.31 -0.54 11.75
C THR A 200 29.76 -1.06 13.11
N ASN A 201 31.02 -1.48 13.23
CA ASN A 201 31.65 -1.87 14.52
C ASN A 201 31.68 -0.70 15.54
N LYS A 202 31.49 0.56 15.10
CA LYS A 202 31.38 1.74 15.96
C LYS A 202 29.93 2.02 16.38
N GLY A 203 28.98 1.18 15.95
CA GLY A 203 27.56 1.38 16.22
C GLY A 203 26.90 2.48 15.40
N GLU A 204 27.50 2.95 14.33
CA GLU A 204 26.95 3.92 13.38
C GLU A 204 26.19 3.20 12.26
N ILE A 205 25.18 3.85 11.67
CA ILE A 205 24.51 3.32 10.48
C ILE A 205 25.53 3.16 9.34
N VAL A 206 25.50 2.03 8.66
CA VAL A 206 26.44 1.74 7.57
C VAL A 206 26.32 2.76 6.42
N PRO A 207 27.43 3.11 5.74
CA PRO A 207 27.46 4.22 4.78
C PRO A 207 26.69 3.94 3.48
N GLU A 208 26.38 2.69 3.17
CA GLU A 208 25.55 2.32 2.01
C GLU A 208 24.10 2.77 2.12
N PHE A 209 23.59 3.08 3.32
CA PHE A 209 22.25 3.64 3.50
C PHE A 209 22.23 5.15 3.28
N LYS A 210 21.62 5.57 2.15
CA LYS A 210 21.56 6.96 1.68
C LYS A 210 20.16 7.52 1.88
N PHE A 211 19.90 8.08 3.03
CA PHE A 211 18.61 8.72 3.32
C PHE A 211 18.44 10.01 2.52
N ASP A 212 17.41 10.10 1.67
CA ASP A 212 17.07 11.30 0.90
C ASP A 212 15.55 11.44 0.70
N SER A 213 15.14 12.37 -0.17
CA SER A 213 13.72 12.63 -0.47
C SER A 213 12.97 11.47 -1.15
N ARG A 214 13.67 10.43 -1.59
CA ARG A 214 13.10 9.21 -2.19
C ARG A 214 12.90 8.09 -1.18
N THR A 215 13.36 8.27 0.05
CA THR A 215 13.14 7.31 1.13
C THR A 215 11.65 7.13 1.37
N CYS A 216 11.16 5.91 1.25
CA CYS A 216 9.75 5.59 1.40
C CYS A 216 9.36 5.38 2.88
N PRO A 217 8.04 5.33 3.19
CA PRO A 217 7.56 4.90 4.51
C PRO A 217 8.01 3.49 4.88
N LEU A 218 8.33 3.26 6.17
CA LEU A 218 8.83 1.98 6.66
C LEU A 218 8.02 1.43 7.84
N PHE A 219 7.80 0.10 7.82
CA PHE A 219 7.31 -0.68 8.95
C PHE A 219 8.45 -1.57 9.47
N LEU A 220 9.07 -1.18 10.59
CA LEU A 220 10.23 -1.88 11.15
C LEU A 220 9.82 -2.89 12.22
N MET A 221 10.44 -4.05 12.20
CA MET A 221 10.22 -5.11 13.21
C MET A 221 11.54 -5.68 13.69
N HIS A 222 11.66 -5.90 15.02
CA HIS A 222 12.86 -6.52 15.61
C HIS A 222 12.52 -7.34 16.84
N GLY A 223 13.32 -8.38 17.11
CA GLY A 223 13.29 -9.11 18.37
C GLY A 223 14.16 -8.41 19.41
N ASP A 224 13.68 -8.30 20.64
CA ASP A 224 14.43 -7.70 21.75
C ASP A 224 15.70 -8.50 22.13
N ALA A 225 15.62 -9.82 22.02
CA ALA A 225 16.71 -10.74 22.33
C ALA A 225 17.53 -11.18 21.09
N ASP A 226 17.42 -10.46 19.98
CA ASP A 226 18.12 -10.77 18.75
C ASP A 226 19.65 -10.53 18.89
N SER A 227 20.47 -11.42 18.34
CA SER A 227 21.91 -11.29 18.28
C SER A 227 22.36 -10.10 17.40
N PHE A 228 21.58 -9.73 16.38
CA PHE A 228 21.69 -8.45 15.68
C PHE A 228 20.85 -7.42 16.44
N SER A 229 21.49 -6.62 17.24
CA SER A 229 20.81 -5.70 18.17
C SER A 229 19.65 -4.91 17.56
N SER A 230 18.50 -4.90 18.22
CA SER A 230 17.32 -4.09 17.86
C SER A 230 17.61 -2.58 17.85
N ILE A 231 18.68 -2.13 18.51
CA ILE A 231 19.18 -0.74 18.42
C ILE A 231 19.49 -0.32 16.99
N ALA A 232 19.83 -1.28 16.12
CA ALA A 232 19.99 -1.02 14.70
C ALA A 232 18.73 -0.44 14.06
N SER A 233 17.57 -1.07 14.29
CA SER A 233 16.28 -0.57 13.81
C SER A 233 15.85 0.72 14.51
N VAL A 234 16.17 0.90 15.80
CA VAL A 234 15.91 2.15 16.53
C VAL A 234 16.63 3.33 15.88
N LYS A 235 17.90 3.17 15.51
CA LYS A 235 18.67 4.25 14.85
C LYS A 235 18.12 4.58 13.45
N VAL A 236 17.66 3.59 12.71
CA VAL A 236 16.99 3.82 11.43
C VAL A 236 15.68 4.59 11.66
N TYR A 237 14.86 4.18 12.63
CA TYR A 237 13.62 4.86 12.99
C TYR A 237 13.86 6.32 13.41
N GLU A 238 14.85 6.57 14.28
CA GLU A 238 15.24 7.91 14.71
C GLU A 238 15.61 8.82 13.51
N LYS A 239 16.37 8.27 12.56
CA LYS A 239 16.74 8.99 11.34
C LYS A 239 15.53 9.32 10.48
N LEU A 240 14.61 8.35 10.25
CA LEU A 240 13.36 8.56 9.52
C LEU A 240 12.51 9.64 10.19
N HIS A 241 12.36 9.56 11.53
CA HIS A 241 11.61 10.55 12.31
C HIS A 241 12.19 11.96 12.15
N SER A 242 13.53 12.10 12.20
CA SER A 242 14.20 13.41 12.00
C SER A 242 13.94 14.00 10.60
N MET A 243 13.70 13.15 9.61
CA MET A 243 13.37 13.53 8.23
C MET A 243 11.87 13.67 7.98
N ARG A 244 11.03 13.40 9.00
CA ARG A 244 9.56 13.37 8.89
C ARG A 244 9.03 12.35 7.86
N ILE A 245 9.74 11.25 7.71
CA ILE A 245 9.30 10.12 6.89
C ILE A 245 8.43 9.23 7.76
N PRO A 246 7.20 8.87 7.34
CA PRO A 246 6.33 8.02 8.11
C PRO A 246 6.99 6.66 8.40
N ALA A 247 7.04 6.29 9.67
CA ALA A 247 7.59 5.01 10.09
C ALA A 247 6.84 4.48 11.32
N GLU A 248 6.60 3.18 11.33
CA GLU A 248 6.11 2.44 12.49
C GLU A 248 7.15 1.41 12.89
N MET A 249 7.33 1.18 14.20
CA MET A 249 8.33 0.25 14.69
C MET A 249 7.80 -0.60 15.84
N HIS A 250 8.05 -1.90 15.76
CA HIS A 250 7.73 -2.88 16.79
C HIS A 250 8.98 -3.61 17.26
N VAL A 251 9.21 -3.60 18.57
CA VAL A 251 10.24 -4.43 19.22
C VAL A 251 9.53 -5.46 20.10
N PHE A 252 9.69 -6.73 19.75
CA PHE A 252 8.99 -7.83 20.42
C PHE A 252 9.85 -8.44 21.54
N ALA A 253 9.36 -8.30 22.77
CA ALA A 253 10.07 -8.81 23.95
C ALA A 253 10.30 -10.32 23.87
N LYS A 254 11.48 -10.77 24.31
CA LYS A 254 11.90 -12.19 24.37
C LYS A 254 11.90 -12.91 23.01
N ARG A 255 11.99 -12.19 21.90
CA ARG A 255 12.17 -12.77 20.57
C ARG A 255 13.62 -12.66 20.13
N ASP A 256 14.16 -13.80 19.70
CA ASP A 256 15.51 -13.89 19.12
C ASP A 256 15.50 -13.58 17.61
N HIS A 257 16.62 -13.83 16.97
CA HIS A 257 16.68 -13.82 15.51
C HIS A 257 15.67 -14.84 14.97
N ASP A 258 14.98 -14.52 13.88
CA ASP A 258 13.85 -15.29 13.32
C ASP A 258 12.55 -15.26 14.16
N PHE A 259 12.42 -14.35 15.12
CA PHE A 259 11.25 -14.23 16.01
C PHE A 259 10.90 -15.51 16.78
N ARG A 260 11.85 -16.42 16.98
CA ARG A 260 11.65 -17.57 17.85
C ARG A 260 11.58 -17.12 19.30
N SER A 261 10.81 -17.83 20.09
CA SER A 261 10.70 -17.55 21.52
C SER A 261 11.87 -18.19 22.28
N MET A 262 12.64 -17.37 23.02
CA MET A 262 13.64 -17.90 23.94
C MET A 262 12.96 -18.77 25.02
N GLY A 263 13.19 -20.08 24.97
CA GLY A 263 12.85 -21.00 26.06
C GLY A 263 11.40 -21.50 26.12
N SER A 264 10.57 -21.32 25.15
CA SER A 264 9.25 -21.93 25.11
C SER A 264 8.76 -22.29 23.71
N ALA A 265 8.11 -23.42 23.71
CA ALA A 265 7.36 -24.12 22.72
C ALA A 265 6.77 -23.31 21.53
N LYS A 266 7.01 -23.86 20.34
CA LYS A 266 6.00 -24.28 19.36
C LYS A 266 4.79 -23.34 19.17
N GLY A 267 5.00 -22.02 18.99
CA GLY A 267 3.94 -21.14 18.51
C GLY A 267 4.48 -20.26 17.39
N VAL A 268 3.87 -20.35 16.22
CA VAL A 268 4.18 -19.44 15.11
C VAL A 268 3.75 -18.05 15.52
N PHE A 269 4.70 -17.12 15.62
CA PHE A 269 4.40 -15.73 15.96
C PHE A 269 3.95 -14.97 14.69
N THR A 270 2.64 -14.86 14.50
CA THR A 270 2.03 -14.25 13.31
C THR A 270 1.32 -12.92 13.59
N THR A 271 1.24 -12.50 14.84
CA THR A 271 0.54 -11.25 15.23
C THR A 271 1.03 -10.02 14.43
N TRP A 272 2.31 -9.99 14.05
CA TRP A 272 2.88 -8.91 13.28
C TRP A 272 2.33 -8.81 11.84
N HIS A 273 1.77 -9.90 11.27
CA HIS A 273 1.11 -9.85 9.95
C HIS A 273 -0.09 -8.90 9.98
N SER A 274 -0.89 -8.97 11.05
CA SER A 274 -2.03 -8.06 11.24
C SER A 274 -1.58 -6.64 11.48
N LEU A 275 -0.52 -6.42 12.26
CA LEU A 275 0.05 -5.09 12.48
C LEU A 275 0.56 -4.47 11.17
N LEU A 276 1.28 -5.26 10.34
CA LEU A 276 1.70 -4.81 9.01
C LEU A 276 0.49 -4.46 8.13
N TRP A 277 -0.54 -5.31 8.12
CA TRP A 277 -1.75 -5.04 7.32
C TRP A 277 -2.47 -3.80 7.78
N GLU A 278 -2.66 -3.61 9.07
CA GLU A 278 -3.27 -2.42 9.66
C GLU A 278 -2.48 -1.16 9.29
N TRP A 279 -1.15 -1.21 9.38
CA TRP A 279 -0.29 -0.12 8.94
C TRP A 279 -0.45 0.18 7.44
N LEU A 280 -0.49 -0.85 6.58
CA LEU A 280 -0.71 -0.67 5.14
C LEU A 280 -2.06 -0.01 4.83
N VAL A 281 -3.09 -0.34 5.60
CA VAL A 281 -4.41 0.30 5.50
C VAL A 281 -4.34 1.75 5.98
N GLN A 282 -3.72 2.01 7.13
CA GLN A 282 -3.54 3.37 7.66
C GLN A 282 -2.77 4.27 6.69
N MET A 283 -1.76 3.71 6.01
CA MET A 283 -0.97 4.42 5.01
C MET A 283 -1.68 4.59 3.66
N GLY A 284 -2.91 4.10 3.50
CA GLY A 284 -3.65 4.15 2.23
C GLY A 284 -3.05 3.30 1.11
N ILE A 285 -2.14 2.39 1.43
CA ILE A 285 -1.52 1.47 0.47
C ILE A 285 -2.50 0.35 0.12
N CYS A 286 -3.16 -0.21 1.13
CA CYS A 286 -4.20 -1.22 0.98
C CYS A 286 -5.57 -0.66 1.34
N ARG A 287 -6.62 -1.40 0.97
CA ARG A 287 -7.99 -1.09 1.32
C ARG A 287 -8.40 -1.91 2.54
N ASN A 288 -9.20 -1.32 3.41
CA ASN A 288 -9.89 -2.10 4.42
C ASN A 288 -11.12 -2.76 3.79
N THR A 289 -10.97 -3.99 3.30
CA THR A 289 -12.07 -4.75 2.70
C THR A 289 -12.73 -5.73 3.68
N ASP A 290 -12.28 -5.75 4.92
CA ASP A 290 -12.84 -6.64 5.97
C ASP A 290 -14.33 -6.35 6.20
N TRP A 291 -14.78 -5.10 5.92
CA TRP A 291 -16.18 -4.72 6.03
C TRP A 291 -17.08 -5.46 5.02
N ILE A 292 -16.56 -5.75 3.80
CA ILE A 292 -17.31 -6.54 2.79
C ILE A 292 -17.57 -7.94 3.32
N ALA A 293 -16.55 -8.58 3.90
CA ALA A 293 -16.68 -9.91 4.49
C ALA A 293 -17.59 -9.93 5.74
N LYS A 294 -17.61 -8.84 6.50
CA LYS A 294 -18.48 -8.70 7.68
C LYS A 294 -19.95 -8.54 7.31
N GLY A 295 -20.28 -8.10 6.11
CA GLY A 295 -21.65 -7.92 5.63
C GLY A 295 -22.45 -6.87 6.41
N LYS A 296 -21.76 -5.86 6.94
CA LYS A 296 -22.38 -4.78 7.76
C LYS A 296 -22.47 -3.44 7.02
N GLY A 297 -22.18 -3.44 5.72
CA GLY A 297 -22.20 -2.23 4.92
C GLY A 297 -21.07 -1.25 5.26
N ALA A 298 -21.14 -0.07 4.65
CA ALA A 298 -20.16 0.99 4.89
C ALA A 298 -20.80 2.39 4.80
N LEU A 299 -20.12 3.34 5.45
CA LEU A 299 -20.35 4.77 5.32
C LEU A 299 -19.19 5.37 4.54
N VAL A 300 -19.44 5.92 3.35
CA VAL A 300 -18.46 6.67 2.57
C VAL A 300 -18.61 8.14 2.91
N MET A 301 -17.60 8.69 3.60
CA MET A 301 -17.67 10.06 4.12
C MET A 301 -16.65 10.95 3.43
N SER A 302 -17.07 12.17 3.05
CA SER A 302 -16.19 13.16 2.45
C SER A 302 -16.43 14.58 2.93
N PHE A 303 -15.41 15.43 2.75
CA PHE A 303 -15.43 16.85 3.13
C PHE A 303 -14.83 17.69 2.01
N ASP A 304 -15.46 18.80 1.72
CA ASP A 304 -15.16 19.62 0.54
C ASP A 304 -14.47 20.94 0.87
N ASP A 305 -13.88 21.55 -0.16
CA ASP A 305 -13.29 22.87 -0.26
C ASP A 305 -11.84 23.00 0.27
N ARG A 306 -11.56 23.95 1.17
CA ARG A 306 -10.23 24.29 1.68
C ARG A 306 -10.23 24.43 3.21
N ASN A 307 -11.00 23.64 3.89
CA ASN A 307 -11.16 23.70 5.34
C ASN A 307 -10.03 22.99 6.12
N PHE A 308 -8.78 23.14 5.68
CA PHE A 308 -7.63 22.35 6.14
C PHE A 308 -7.47 22.31 7.67
N VAL A 309 -7.52 23.46 8.33
CA VAL A 309 -7.38 23.54 9.81
C VAL A 309 -8.50 22.80 10.52
N ALA A 310 -9.73 22.90 10.00
CA ALA A 310 -10.88 22.21 10.57
C ALA A 310 -10.77 20.69 10.39
N TRP A 311 -10.26 20.23 9.23
CA TRP A 311 -10.01 18.82 8.96
C TRP A 311 -8.88 18.24 9.83
N GLU A 312 -7.77 18.98 9.98
CA GLU A 312 -6.65 18.60 10.86
C GLU A 312 -7.12 18.46 12.31
N ASN A 313 -7.94 19.40 12.80
CA ASN A 313 -8.50 19.38 14.16
C ASN A 313 -9.43 18.18 14.39
N ALA A 314 -10.09 17.67 13.35
CA ALA A 314 -10.95 16.49 13.43
C ALA A 314 -10.20 15.15 13.36
N ALA A 315 -8.94 15.11 12.92
CA ALA A 315 -8.19 13.88 12.75
C ALA A 315 -8.09 12.99 14.02
N PRO A 316 -7.96 13.53 15.24
CA PRO A 316 -8.02 12.70 16.45
C PRO A 316 -9.34 11.94 16.60
N LEU A 317 -10.46 12.55 16.15
CA LEU A 317 -11.77 11.93 16.23
C LEU A 317 -11.88 10.78 15.22
N PHE A 318 -11.41 10.95 14.00
CA PHE A 318 -11.34 9.88 13.01
C PHE A 318 -10.51 8.69 13.52
N ARG A 319 -9.34 8.94 14.11
CA ARG A 319 -8.51 7.88 14.70
C ARG A 319 -9.20 7.15 15.85
N LYS A 320 -9.91 7.86 16.73
CA LYS A 320 -10.67 7.27 17.86
C LYS A 320 -11.66 6.19 17.39
N TYR A 321 -12.25 6.39 16.23
CA TYR A 321 -13.29 5.52 15.68
C TYR A 321 -12.82 4.65 14.51
N ASP A 322 -11.51 4.62 14.20
CA ASP A 322 -10.94 3.87 13.08
C ASP A 322 -11.60 4.24 11.74
N ALA A 323 -11.84 5.53 11.55
CA ALA A 323 -12.55 6.06 10.39
C ALA A 323 -11.57 6.64 9.37
N ARG A 324 -11.73 6.25 8.10
CA ARG A 324 -11.07 6.89 6.96
C ARG A 324 -12.10 7.68 6.17
N VAL A 325 -11.70 8.86 5.72
CA VAL A 325 -12.59 9.76 4.96
C VAL A 325 -11.85 10.33 3.77
N THR A 326 -12.56 10.98 2.86
CA THR A 326 -11.95 11.68 1.72
C THR A 326 -12.08 13.18 1.88
N PHE A 327 -10.98 13.90 1.68
CA PHE A 327 -10.96 15.36 1.57
C PHE A 327 -10.85 15.76 0.11
N PHE A 328 -11.91 16.37 -0.43
CA PHE A 328 -11.96 16.90 -1.80
C PHE A 328 -11.59 18.37 -1.77
N PHE A 329 -10.37 18.71 -2.17
CA PHE A 329 -9.93 20.10 -2.12
C PHE A 329 -10.05 20.81 -3.46
N CYS A 330 -10.42 22.08 -3.43
CA CYS A 330 -10.43 22.98 -4.58
C CYS A 330 -9.26 23.98 -4.54
N GLY A 331 -8.98 24.61 -5.65
CA GLY A 331 -7.95 25.65 -5.76
C GLY A 331 -6.52 25.16 -5.94
N VAL A 332 -5.58 26.08 -5.84
CA VAL A 332 -4.15 25.81 -6.05
C VAL A 332 -3.57 25.01 -4.88
N LEU A 333 -2.69 24.07 -5.18
CA LEU A 333 -1.89 23.36 -4.17
C LEU A 333 -0.71 24.27 -3.74
N ASP A 334 -1.01 25.26 -2.90
CA ASP A 334 -0.01 26.10 -2.25
C ASP A 334 0.71 25.34 -1.08
N ASP A 335 1.71 25.96 -0.47
CA ASP A 335 2.50 25.33 0.58
C ASP A 335 1.66 24.88 1.78
N GLN A 336 0.62 25.66 2.15
CA GLN A 336 -0.29 25.28 3.22
C GLN A 336 -1.11 24.06 2.83
N ALA A 337 -1.74 24.06 1.66
CA ALA A 337 -2.51 22.94 1.14
C ALA A 337 -1.65 21.69 1.04
N LYS A 338 -0.44 21.80 0.48
CA LYS A 338 0.51 20.69 0.37
C LYS A 338 0.85 20.10 1.73
N LYS A 339 1.16 20.93 2.72
CA LYS A 339 1.47 20.48 4.08
C LYS A 339 0.28 19.76 4.72
N SER A 340 -0.89 20.37 4.70
CA SER A 340 -2.11 19.82 5.31
C SER A 340 -2.57 18.54 4.65
N LEU A 341 -2.66 18.51 3.31
CA LEU A 341 -3.11 17.32 2.58
C LEU A 341 -2.12 16.16 2.68
N SER A 342 -0.80 16.45 2.65
CA SER A 342 0.21 15.42 2.90
C SER A 342 0.11 14.86 4.32
N TRP A 343 -0.15 15.71 5.32
CA TRP A 343 -0.32 15.26 6.69
C TRP A 343 -1.61 14.43 6.86
N LEU A 344 -2.73 14.86 6.29
CA LEU A 344 -4.00 14.11 6.32
C LEU A 344 -3.88 12.76 5.61
N SER A 345 -3.18 12.70 4.49
CA SER A 345 -2.99 11.47 3.73
C SER A 345 -1.92 10.56 4.35
N HIS A 346 -0.68 11.02 4.42
CA HIS A 346 0.47 10.17 4.77
C HIS A 346 0.57 9.83 6.25
N HIS A 347 0.08 10.72 7.16
CA HIS A 347 0.17 10.49 8.61
C HIS A 347 -1.16 10.03 9.24
N ASN A 348 -2.29 10.26 8.56
CA ASN A 348 -3.61 9.90 9.08
C ASN A 348 -4.37 8.93 8.16
N GLY A 349 -3.80 8.57 7.02
CA GLY A 349 -4.34 7.56 6.11
C GLY A 349 -5.62 7.96 5.38
N HIS A 350 -5.98 9.26 5.38
CA HIS A 350 -7.17 9.73 4.69
C HIS A 350 -6.95 9.84 3.18
N SER A 351 -7.98 9.64 2.40
CA SER A 351 -7.99 9.84 0.96
C SER A 351 -8.02 11.32 0.60
N ILE A 352 -7.30 11.70 -0.45
CA ILE A 352 -7.38 13.04 -1.04
C ILE A 352 -7.95 12.92 -2.44
N GLY A 353 -8.94 13.77 -2.74
CA GLY A 353 -9.54 13.88 -4.06
C GLY A 353 -9.55 15.33 -4.55
N LEU A 354 -9.83 15.54 -5.83
CA LEU A 354 -9.92 16.87 -6.42
C LEU A 354 -11.35 17.41 -6.41
N HIS A 355 -11.45 18.74 -6.30
CA HIS A 355 -12.72 19.48 -6.36
C HIS A 355 -12.64 20.67 -7.34
N GLY A 356 -11.71 20.61 -8.29
CA GLY A 356 -11.50 21.64 -9.31
C GLY A 356 -10.64 22.81 -8.86
N LEU A 357 -9.88 23.36 -9.79
CA LEU A 357 -8.97 24.47 -9.53
C LEU A 357 -9.75 25.77 -9.25
N GLY A 358 -10.77 26.06 -10.02
CA GLY A 358 -11.61 27.26 -9.88
C GLY A 358 -13.00 26.97 -9.28
N HIS A 359 -13.23 25.77 -8.77
CA HIS A 359 -14.53 25.33 -8.22
C HIS A 359 -15.71 25.56 -9.20
N ARG A 360 -15.50 25.30 -10.49
CA ARG A 360 -16.50 25.52 -11.55
C ARG A 360 -17.47 24.35 -11.66
N ASN A 361 -18.73 24.66 -11.91
CA ASN A 361 -19.73 23.62 -12.26
C ASN A 361 -19.28 22.91 -13.53
N ALA A 362 -19.07 21.61 -13.47
CA ALA A 362 -18.49 20.85 -14.59
C ALA A 362 -19.39 20.82 -15.82
N ASP A 363 -20.71 20.70 -15.63
CA ASP A 363 -21.72 20.70 -16.69
C ASP A 363 -21.68 21.98 -17.54
N SER A 364 -21.80 23.13 -16.90
CA SER A 364 -21.80 24.43 -17.58
C SER A 364 -20.42 24.83 -18.10
N ALA A 365 -19.34 24.42 -17.42
CA ALA A 365 -17.99 24.64 -17.89
C ALA A 365 -17.71 23.84 -19.19
N VAL A 366 -18.06 22.54 -19.22
CA VAL A 366 -17.93 21.73 -20.43
C VAL A 366 -18.82 22.24 -21.56
N ALA A 367 -20.05 22.65 -21.26
CA ALA A 367 -20.94 23.23 -22.25
C ALA A 367 -20.41 24.54 -22.87
N SER A 368 -19.69 25.37 -22.10
CA SER A 368 -19.21 26.67 -22.53
C SER A 368 -17.85 26.66 -23.24
N MET A 369 -16.91 25.82 -22.76
CA MET A 369 -15.53 25.78 -23.26
C MET A 369 -15.12 24.47 -23.91
N GLY A 370 -15.92 23.41 -23.76
CA GLY A 370 -15.62 22.06 -24.21
C GLY A 370 -14.83 21.24 -23.19
N ALA A 371 -14.94 19.92 -23.30
CA ALA A 371 -14.36 18.97 -22.34
C ALA A 371 -12.82 19.05 -22.26
N VAL A 372 -12.14 19.22 -23.42
CA VAL A 372 -10.68 19.30 -23.48
C VAL A 372 -10.16 20.56 -22.79
N GLU A 373 -10.78 21.70 -23.01
CA GLU A 373 -10.36 22.96 -22.39
C GLU A 373 -10.66 22.97 -20.89
N TYR A 374 -11.82 22.46 -20.49
CA TYR A 374 -12.16 22.27 -19.06
C TYR A 374 -11.13 21.38 -18.36
N TRP A 375 -10.79 20.24 -18.95
CA TRP A 375 -9.75 19.36 -18.42
C TRP A 375 -8.41 20.08 -18.26
N THR A 376 -7.94 20.72 -19.33
CA THR A 376 -6.61 21.36 -19.38
C THR A 376 -6.48 22.54 -18.42
N LYS A 377 -7.56 23.32 -18.22
CA LYS A 377 -7.51 24.52 -17.39
C LYS A 377 -7.92 24.28 -15.93
N GLU A 378 -8.80 23.32 -15.66
CA GLU A 378 -9.43 23.19 -14.37
C GLU A 378 -8.96 21.94 -13.60
N ILE A 379 -8.59 20.86 -14.31
CA ILE A 379 -8.32 19.57 -13.67
C ILE A 379 -6.83 19.17 -13.75
N ALA A 380 -6.26 19.16 -14.95
CA ALA A 380 -4.90 18.67 -15.17
C ALA A 380 -3.84 19.42 -14.33
N PRO A 381 -3.85 20.76 -14.20
CA PRO A 381 -2.85 21.47 -13.39
C PRO A 381 -2.91 21.08 -11.90
N GLN A 382 -4.12 20.89 -11.36
CA GLN A 382 -4.30 20.46 -9.97
C GLN A 382 -3.84 19.01 -9.78
N LEU A 383 -4.18 18.11 -10.70
CA LEU A 383 -3.78 16.70 -10.68
C LEU A 383 -2.25 16.56 -10.77
N GLU A 384 -1.60 17.28 -11.67
CA GLU A 384 -0.14 17.25 -11.83
C GLU A 384 0.59 17.77 -10.59
N ALA A 385 0.13 18.89 -10.01
CA ALA A 385 0.68 19.43 -8.78
C ALA A 385 0.57 18.41 -7.62
N CYS A 386 -0.57 17.72 -7.49
CA CYS A 386 -0.78 16.69 -6.47
C CYS A 386 0.14 15.48 -6.68
N ARG A 387 0.28 15.00 -7.90
CA ARG A 387 1.20 13.89 -8.24
C ARG A 387 2.65 14.24 -7.95
N ALA A 388 3.06 15.47 -8.29
CA ALA A 388 4.40 15.97 -7.98
C ALA A 388 4.65 16.09 -6.46
N ALA A 389 3.59 16.30 -5.68
CA ALA A 389 3.65 16.32 -4.21
C ALA A 389 3.54 14.91 -3.57
N GLY A 390 3.46 13.85 -4.37
CA GLY A 390 3.32 12.47 -3.86
C GLY A 390 1.91 12.09 -3.41
N LEU A 391 0.89 12.89 -3.71
CA LEU A 391 -0.50 12.58 -3.39
C LEU A 391 -1.10 11.65 -4.46
N ASN A 392 -1.72 10.55 -4.01
CA ASN A 392 -2.40 9.60 -4.89
C ASN A 392 -3.85 10.05 -5.14
N ILE A 393 -4.10 10.66 -6.27
CA ILE A 393 -5.43 11.16 -6.64
C ILE A 393 -6.11 10.16 -7.58
N THR A 394 -7.25 9.63 -7.14
CA THR A 394 -8.07 8.67 -7.90
C THR A 394 -9.54 9.05 -7.98
N SER A 395 -9.96 10.11 -7.28
CA SER A 395 -11.35 10.53 -7.18
C SER A 395 -11.53 12.04 -7.36
N PHE A 396 -12.70 12.41 -7.86
CA PHE A 396 -13.13 13.80 -8.08
C PHE A 396 -14.53 14.03 -7.51
N ALA A 397 -14.75 15.18 -6.86
CA ALA A 397 -16.07 15.62 -6.47
C ALA A 397 -16.53 16.78 -7.37
N TYR A 398 -17.72 16.69 -7.91
CA TYR A 398 -18.28 17.75 -8.73
C TYR A 398 -18.69 18.97 -7.89
N PRO A 399 -18.11 20.17 -8.17
CA PRO A 399 -18.55 21.39 -7.52
C PRO A 399 -20.05 21.60 -7.67
N ASN A 400 -20.70 21.98 -6.57
CA ASN A 400 -22.16 22.17 -6.51
C ASN A 400 -22.99 20.97 -7.00
N CYS A 401 -22.39 19.75 -7.02
CA CYS A 401 -23.01 18.53 -7.52
C CYS A 401 -23.51 18.62 -8.98
N GLN A 402 -22.90 19.49 -9.81
CA GLN A 402 -23.29 19.70 -11.20
C GLN A 402 -22.43 18.87 -12.16
N PHE A 403 -23.06 17.94 -12.86
CA PHE A 403 -22.40 16.97 -13.75
C PHE A 403 -23.32 16.50 -14.88
N THR A 404 -22.71 15.88 -15.89
CA THR A 404 -23.39 15.19 -16.99
C THR A 404 -22.74 13.82 -17.25
N GLY A 405 -23.36 13.01 -18.12
CA GLY A 405 -22.72 11.77 -18.59
C GLY A 405 -21.40 12.02 -19.34
N GLU A 406 -21.30 13.15 -20.04
CA GLU A 406 -20.09 13.57 -20.73
C GLU A 406 -18.96 13.88 -19.73
N THR A 407 -19.28 14.58 -18.63
CA THR A 407 -18.29 14.85 -17.59
C THR A 407 -17.84 13.56 -16.87
N ASP A 408 -18.74 12.62 -16.62
CA ASP A 408 -18.38 11.30 -16.05
C ASP A 408 -17.39 10.58 -16.98
N GLU A 409 -17.66 10.57 -18.28
CA GLU A 409 -16.77 9.93 -19.26
C GLU A 409 -15.41 10.63 -19.38
N LEU A 410 -15.38 11.95 -19.27
CA LEU A 410 -14.14 12.73 -19.24
C LEU A 410 -13.23 12.29 -18.09
N PHE A 411 -13.77 12.13 -16.88
CA PHE A 411 -12.98 11.67 -15.74
C PHE A 411 -12.58 10.19 -15.86
N ARG A 412 -13.47 9.34 -16.35
CA ARG A 412 -13.20 7.91 -16.55
C ARG A 412 -12.04 7.69 -17.52
N THR A 413 -12.08 8.34 -18.68
CA THR A 413 -11.05 8.23 -19.72
C THR A 413 -9.69 8.78 -19.30
N ASN A 414 -9.68 9.72 -18.34
CA ASN A 414 -8.46 10.27 -17.75
C ASN A 414 -7.98 9.54 -16.47
N GLY A 415 -8.50 8.34 -16.21
CA GLY A 415 -7.98 7.41 -15.22
C GLY A 415 -8.47 7.64 -13.79
N PHE A 416 -9.52 8.43 -13.58
CA PHE A 416 -10.20 8.49 -12.29
C PHE A 416 -10.98 7.18 -12.07
N LYS A 417 -10.97 6.70 -10.83
CA LYS A 417 -11.67 5.48 -10.45
C LYS A 417 -13.11 5.75 -10.05
N HIS A 418 -13.33 6.88 -9.36
CA HIS A 418 -14.65 7.28 -8.88
C HIS A 418 -14.83 8.79 -8.97
N VAL A 419 -16.09 9.20 -9.18
CA VAL A 419 -16.52 10.59 -9.04
C VAL A 419 -17.69 10.67 -8.05
N ARG A 420 -17.83 11.82 -7.40
CA ARG A 420 -18.93 12.08 -6.48
C ARG A 420 -19.84 13.17 -7.04
N GLY A 421 -21.11 12.82 -7.20
CA GLY A 421 -22.22 13.74 -7.47
C GLY A 421 -22.98 14.08 -6.21
N GLY A 422 -24.26 14.44 -6.35
CA GLY A 422 -25.16 14.70 -5.24
C GLY A 422 -26.61 14.29 -5.55
N LEU A 423 -27.34 13.99 -4.51
CA LEU A 423 -28.77 13.66 -4.58
C LEU A 423 -29.60 14.94 -4.70
N LEU A 424 -29.56 15.60 -5.85
CA LEU A 424 -30.25 16.87 -6.10
C LEU A 424 -31.80 16.73 -6.07
N ASP A 425 -32.32 15.55 -6.35
CA ASP A 425 -33.76 15.25 -6.33
C ASP A 425 -34.37 15.29 -4.92
N VAL A 426 -33.54 15.32 -3.88
CA VAL A 426 -34.00 15.25 -2.48
C VAL A 426 -34.22 16.64 -1.89
N THR A 427 -33.78 17.68 -2.59
CA THR A 427 -34.04 19.07 -2.23
C THR A 427 -34.69 19.81 -3.40
N PRO A 428 -35.99 19.79 -3.56
CA PRO A 428 -36.61 20.70 -4.50
C PRO A 428 -36.31 22.14 -4.04
N TYR A 429 -35.59 22.86 -4.86
CA TYR A 429 -35.43 24.30 -4.71
C TYR A 429 -36.80 24.92 -4.95
N ASP A 430 -37.37 25.63 -3.97
CA ASP A 430 -38.54 26.45 -4.20
C ASP A 430 -38.14 27.57 -5.19
N PRO A 431 -38.73 27.66 -6.40
CA PRO A 431 -38.40 28.70 -7.37
C PRO A 431 -38.62 30.13 -6.86
N LYS A 432 -39.27 30.31 -5.69
CA LYS A 432 -39.44 31.61 -5.04
C LYS A 432 -38.37 31.92 -3.99
N GLY A 433 -37.36 31.06 -3.80
CA GLY A 433 -36.27 31.30 -2.82
C GLY A 433 -36.70 31.21 -1.37
N GLU A 434 -37.91 30.78 -1.09
CA GLU A 434 -38.40 30.58 0.26
C GLU A 434 -38.06 29.16 0.72
N LYS A 435 -37.48 29.06 1.89
CA LYS A 435 -36.99 27.89 2.63
C LYS A 435 -37.15 26.56 1.92
N ARG A 436 -36.04 25.88 1.69
CA ARG A 436 -36.00 24.48 1.22
C ARG A 436 -37.03 23.68 2.01
N ALA A 437 -38.09 23.20 1.35
CA ALA A 437 -39.05 22.28 1.95
C ALA A 437 -38.24 21.11 2.52
N GLY A 438 -38.54 20.74 3.78
CA GLY A 438 -37.76 19.81 4.56
C GLY A 438 -37.32 18.58 3.76
N LEU A 439 -36.08 18.22 3.90
CA LEU A 439 -35.55 16.95 3.37
C LEU A 439 -36.52 15.83 3.79
N ARG A 440 -36.98 15.04 2.82
CA ARG A 440 -37.60 13.76 3.17
C ARG A 440 -36.55 12.98 4.00
N PRO A 441 -36.98 12.29 5.06
CA PRO A 441 -36.03 11.52 5.88
C PRO A 441 -35.13 10.68 4.98
N VAL A 442 -33.81 10.95 4.98
CA VAL A 442 -32.88 10.33 4.02
C VAL A 442 -32.91 8.81 4.14
N HIS A 443 -33.18 8.28 5.35
CA HIS A 443 -33.25 6.83 5.59
C HIS A 443 -34.38 6.13 4.80
N THR A 444 -35.36 6.87 4.24
CA THR A 444 -36.44 6.31 3.40
C THR A 444 -36.13 6.42 1.89
N VAL A 445 -35.05 7.08 1.51
CA VAL A 445 -34.71 7.33 0.11
C VAL A 445 -33.77 6.22 -0.38
N ASP A 446 -34.31 5.21 -1.05
CA ASP A 446 -33.51 4.07 -1.54
C ASP A 446 -32.34 4.46 -2.46
N LYS A 447 -32.50 5.56 -3.21
CA LYS A 447 -31.42 6.13 -4.06
C LYS A 447 -30.16 6.52 -3.30
N ALA A 448 -30.24 6.81 -2.00
CA ALA A 448 -29.09 7.18 -1.16
C ALA A 448 -28.24 5.98 -0.78
N PHE A 449 -28.72 4.76 -1.03
CA PHE A 449 -28.07 3.53 -0.62
C PHE A 449 -27.67 2.69 -1.82
N ILE A 450 -26.48 2.13 -1.73
CA ILE A 450 -25.90 1.25 -2.76
C ILE A 450 -25.72 -0.13 -2.12
N PRO A 451 -26.30 -1.21 -2.65
CA PRO A 451 -25.97 -2.55 -2.18
C PRO A 451 -24.46 -2.79 -2.25
N ALA A 452 -23.85 -3.28 -1.18
CA ALA A 452 -22.40 -3.43 -1.08
C ALA A 452 -21.79 -4.20 -2.27
N LYS A 453 -22.50 -5.24 -2.76
CA LYS A 453 -22.11 -6.04 -3.94
C LYS A 453 -22.08 -5.27 -5.26
N GLU A 454 -22.76 -4.12 -5.35
CA GLU A 454 -22.84 -3.30 -6.57
C GLU A 454 -21.79 -2.18 -6.59
N LEU A 455 -21.15 -1.91 -5.44
CA LEU A 455 -20.25 -0.77 -5.28
C LEU A 455 -19.10 -0.76 -6.28
N GLN A 456 -18.52 -1.93 -6.54
CA GLN A 456 -17.37 -2.08 -7.48
C GLN A 456 -17.70 -1.67 -8.93
N ASN A 457 -18.99 -1.69 -9.29
CA ASN A 457 -19.47 -1.33 -10.63
C ASN A 457 -19.91 0.14 -10.73
N ARG A 458 -19.80 0.90 -9.65
CA ARG A 458 -20.24 2.30 -9.61
C ARG A 458 -19.07 3.25 -9.85
N PHE A 459 -19.10 3.95 -10.98
CA PHE A 459 -18.14 5.03 -11.24
C PHE A 459 -18.51 6.29 -10.48
N ARG A 460 -19.80 6.71 -10.53
CA ARG A 460 -20.31 7.84 -9.77
C ARG A 460 -21.10 7.40 -8.55
N LEU A 461 -20.81 8.05 -7.43
CA LEU A 461 -21.54 7.93 -6.18
C LEU A 461 -22.22 9.25 -5.86
N ASP A 462 -23.52 9.22 -5.69
CA ASP A 462 -24.31 10.41 -5.33
C ASP A 462 -24.46 10.49 -3.81
N THR A 463 -24.14 11.65 -3.24
CA THR A 463 -24.04 11.87 -1.79
C THR A 463 -25.24 12.60 -1.21
N ALA A 464 -25.56 12.29 0.04
CA ALA A 464 -26.40 13.12 0.89
C ALA A 464 -25.55 14.25 1.52
N LEU A 465 -26.04 15.47 1.49
CA LEU A 465 -25.37 16.65 2.04
C LEU A 465 -25.78 16.84 3.51
N VAL A 466 -24.79 17.06 4.38
CA VAL A 466 -24.96 17.21 5.85
C VAL A 466 -24.51 18.58 6.31
N GLY A 467 -25.41 19.31 6.98
CA GLY A 467 -25.21 20.65 7.51
C GLY A 467 -26.54 21.32 7.83
N GLU A 468 -26.55 22.39 8.63
CA GLU A 468 -27.79 23.10 8.98
C GLU A 468 -28.50 23.67 7.76
N SER A 469 -27.76 24.18 6.76
CA SER A 469 -28.32 24.71 5.52
C SER A 469 -29.04 23.65 4.67
N TYR A 470 -28.80 22.38 4.94
CA TYR A 470 -29.46 21.26 4.27
C TYR A 470 -30.63 20.69 5.08
N ASN A 471 -31.05 21.39 6.17
CA ASN A 471 -32.07 20.91 7.10
C ASN A 471 -31.79 19.49 7.62
N THR A 472 -30.53 19.20 7.91
CA THR A 472 -30.10 17.88 8.42
C THR A 472 -30.72 17.66 9.80
N ASP A 473 -31.44 16.55 9.95
CA ASP A 473 -31.74 15.95 11.24
C ASP A 473 -30.68 14.85 11.50
N ILE A 474 -29.96 15.00 12.59
CA ILE A 474 -28.90 14.04 12.94
C ILE A 474 -29.47 12.64 13.18
N GLU A 475 -30.65 12.53 13.77
CA GLU A 475 -31.30 11.24 14.00
C GLU A 475 -31.60 10.49 12.71
N ASP A 476 -31.94 11.20 11.63
CA ASP A 476 -32.15 10.60 10.33
C ASP A 476 -30.84 10.08 9.74
N ILE A 477 -29.73 10.79 9.93
CA ILE A 477 -28.39 10.29 9.52
C ILE A 477 -28.01 9.04 10.32
N LEU A 478 -28.25 9.01 11.63
CA LEU A 478 -27.97 7.84 12.46
C LEU A 478 -28.83 6.63 12.04
N LYS A 479 -30.08 6.83 11.62
CA LYS A 479 -30.91 5.78 11.02
C LYS A 479 -30.32 5.27 9.71
N CYS A 480 -29.76 6.15 8.87
CA CYS A 480 -29.05 5.73 7.65
C CYS A 480 -27.86 4.83 7.96
N VAL A 481 -27.06 5.16 8.97
CA VAL A 481 -25.92 4.34 9.41
C VAL A 481 -26.39 2.95 9.89
N ARG A 482 -27.45 2.89 10.71
CA ARG A 482 -28.02 1.61 11.18
C ARG A 482 -28.55 0.77 10.01
N ARG A 483 -29.22 1.39 9.03
CA ARG A 483 -29.71 0.72 7.82
C ARG A 483 -28.57 0.10 7.02
N CYS A 484 -27.38 0.74 6.93
CA CYS A 484 -26.21 0.14 6.29
C CYS A 484 -25.88 -1.23 6.90
N ALA A 485 -25.86 -1.31 8.25
CA ALA A 485 -25.57 -2.55 8.95
C ALA A 485 -26.64 -3.62 8.76
N GLU A 486 -27.92 -3.23 8.73
CA GLU A 486 -29.07 -4.11 8.62
C GLU A 486 -29.20 -4.76 7.23
N ARG A 487 -28.86 -3.99 6.17
CA ARG A 487 -29.12 -4.39 4.78
C ARG A 487 -27.84 -4.64 3.97
N ASN A 488 -26.67 -4.51 4.59
CA ASN A 488 -25.37 -4.56 3.89
C ASN A 488 -25.33 -3.58 2.70
N GLU A 489 -25.70 -2.33 2.98
CA GLU A 489 -25.72 -1.23 2.02
C GLU A 489 -24.60 -0.23 2.32
N VAL A 490 -24.25 0.58 1.34
CA VAL A 490 -23.31 1.70 1.45
C VAL A 490 -24.09 2.99 1.37
N PHE A 491 -23.86 3.88 2.32
CA PHE A 491 -24.40 5.23 2.35
C PHE A 491 -23.29 6.25 2.12
N VAL A 492 -23.49 7.21 1.22
CA VAL A 492 -22.52 8.25 0.90
C VAL A 492 -22.97 9.57 1.48
N LEU A 493 -22.14 10.18 2.33
CA LEU A 493 -22.43 11.50 2.90
C LEU A 493 -21.27 12.47 2.74
N THR A 494 -21.61 13.76 2.63
CA THR A 494 -20.66 14.85 2.45
C THR A 494 -21.02 16.06 3.32
N SER A 495 -19.98 16.75 3.77
CA SER A 495 -20.04 18.05 4.41
C SER A 495 -18.82 18.90 4.01
N HIS A 496 -18.50 19.96 4.74
CA HIS A 496 -17.39 20.86 4.41
C HIS A 496 -16.42 21.01 5.60
N GLY A 497 -16.44 22.11 6.31
CA GLY A 497 -15.65 22.29 7.54
C GLY A 497 -16.22 21.49 8.72
N ILE A 498 -15.38 21.25 9.72
CA ILE A 498 -15.76 20.51 10.93
C ILE A 498 -15.38 21.38 12.14
N ALA A 499 -16.36 21.76 12.96
CA ALA A 499 -16.10 22.54 14.18
C ALA A 499 -17.22 22.34 15.22
N PRO A 500 -16.94 22.56 16.52
CA PRO A 500 -17.98 22.59 17.54
C PRO A 500 -19.05 23.65 17.22
N GLY A 501 -20.32 23.26 17.28
CA GLY A 501 -21.45 24.16 16.99
C GLY A 501 -21.44 24.78 15.58
N ALA A 502 -20.77 24.15 14.61
CA ALA A 502 -20.67 24.62 13.23
C ALA A 502 -22.04 24.88 12.63
N LYS A 503 -22.13 25.89 11.77
CA LYS A 503 -23.35 26.32 11.09
C LYS A 503 -23.24 26.19 9.56
N SER A 504 -24.32 26.46 8.86
CA SER A 504 -24.40 26.47 7.41
C SER A 504 -24.15 25.08 6.81
N ILE A 505 -23.20 24.97 5.88
CA ILE A 505 -22.87 23.73 5.16
C ILE A 505 -21.86 22.84 5.93
N ASN A 506 -21.41 23.29 7.09
CA ASN A 506 -20.38 22.63 7.87
C ASN A 506 -20.95 21.57 8.82
N MET A 507 -20.13 20.57 9.14
CA MET A 507 -20.42 19.50 10.09
C MET A 507 -20.14 19.96 11.52
N LYS A 508 -21.12 19.80 12.41
CA LYS A 508 -20.87 19.95 13.85
C LYS A 508 -20.00 18.79 14.34
N THR A 509 -18.99 19.08 15.15
CA THR A 509 -18.11 18.04 15.73
C THR A 509 -18.94 16.99 16.48
N GLU A 510 -19.98 17.43 17.20
CA GLU A 510 -20.87 16.57 17.97
C GLU A 510 -21.67 15.61 17.06
N TRP A 511 -22.09 16.08 15.89
CA TRP A 511 -22.75 15.24 14.90
C TRP A 511 -21.80 14.20 14.30
N LEU A 512 -20.58 14.64 13.95
CA LEU A 512 -19.54 13.74 13.45
C LEU A 512 -19.24 12.63 14.47
N GLU A 513 -19.07 12.99 15.75
CA GLU A 513 -18.83 12.01 16.79
C GLU A 513 -19.97 11.00 16.94
N SER A 514 -21.24 11.46 16.92
CA SER A 514 -22.42 10.60 17.00
C SER A 514 -22.49 9.64 15.80
N ILE A 515 -22.19 10.12 14.58
CA ILE A 515 -22.17 9.31 13.36
C ILE A 515 -21.10 8.21 13.47
N LEU A 516 -19.88 8.58 13.86
CA LEU A 516 -18.75 7.65 13.98
C LEU A 516 -18.97 6.62 15.11
N ALA A 517 -19.53 7.05 16.24
CA ALA A 517 -19.89 6.16 17.35
C ALA A 517 -20.93 5.13 16.90
N THR A 518 -22.03 5.58 16.26
CA THR A 518 -23.08 4.70 15.75
C THR A 518 -22.54 3.73 14.70
N ALA A 519 -21.68 4.18 13.79
CA ALA A 519 -21.03 3.30 12.81
C ALA A 519 -20.23 2.19 13.49
N LYS A 520 -19.42 2.54 14.49
CA LYS A 520 -18.62 1.58 15.28
C LYS A 520 -19.50 0.59 16.04
N GLU A 521 -20.55 1.05 16.72
CA GLU A 521 -21.49 0.22 17.44
C GLU A 521 -22.21 -0.80 16.54
N CYS A 522 -22.60 -0.38 15.33
CA CYS A 522 -23.27 -1.24 14.36
C CYS A 522 -22.31 -2.12 13.54
N GLY A 523 -21.00 -1.91 13.66
CA GLY A 523 -19.99 -2.60 12.85
C GLY A 523 -19.92 -2.12 11.40
N VAL A 524 -20.45 -0.91 11.10
CA VAL A 524 -20.38 -0.26 9.80
C VAL A 524 -18.97 0.35 9.63
N ALA A 525 -18.31 0.03 8.54
CA ALA A 525 -17.02 0.64 8.23
C ALA A 525 -17.19 2.09 7.76
N VAL A 526 -16.27 2.97 8.17
CA VAL A 526 -16.19 4.33 7.63
C VAL A 526 -14.98 4.41 6.72
N ILE A 527 -15.22 4.58 5.41
CA ILE A 527 -14.21 4.41 4.36
C ILE A 527 -14.10 5.64 3.45
N GLY A 528 -12.92 5.83 2.86
CA GLY A 528 -12.66 6.84 1.85
C GLY A 528 -12.97 6.36 0.42
N PHE A 529 -12.93 7.28 -0.55
CA PHE A 529 -13.17 6.99 -1.97
C PHE A 529 -12.06 6.13 -2.61
N ASP A 530 -10.89 6.05 -2.03
CA ASP A 530 -9.80 5.19 -2.48
C ASP A 530 -9.96 3.72 -2.02
N GLU A 531 -10.94 3.46 -1.15
CA GLU A 531 -11.29 2.11 -0.66
C GLU A 531 -12.51 1.49 -1.37
N LEU A 532 -13.04 2.17 -2.40
CA LEU A 532 -14.18 1.74 -3.21
C LEU A 532 -13.82 0.74 -4.29
#